data_8f264c520b6c9f509334548b8c2f38e8
#
_entry.id   8f264c520b6c9f509334548b8c2f38e8
#
_cell.length_a   1.000
_cell.length_b   1.000
_cell.length_c   1.000
_cell.angle_alpha   90.00
_cell.angle_beta   90.00
_cell.angle_gamma   90.00
#
_symmetry.space_group_name_H-M   'P 1'
#
loop_
_entity.id
_entity.type
_entity.pdbx_description
1 polymer ?
#
loop_
_entity_poly.entity_id
_entity_poly.type
_entity_poly.pdbx_seq_one_letter_code
_entity_poly.pdbx_strand_id
1 'polypeptide(L)'
;KETADAHGRALGIELILPDWFYVGVLDDALVLTIDRAYFALTGGLERWLYRHVRKHGGSQEYGWSFDFAYLHAKSGGLSPLKHFVYDLRDIVRRQPLPGYNLAIERSISGKERLDFKPSSIDPLAQAPRRRLRARLAGDKL
;
A
#
# COMPACT_ATOMS: atom_id res chain seq x y z
N LYS A 1 5.39 27.44 0.42
CA LYS A 1 5.78 28.80 0.77
C LYS A 1 6.06 28.84 2.26
N GLU A 2 7.19 29.37 2.65
CA GLU A 2 7.55 29.57 4.04
C GLU A 2 6.91 30.85 4.55
N THR A 3 6.26 30.78 5.70
CA THR A 3 5.69 31.98 6.37
C THR A 3 6.56 32.34 7.55
N ALA A 4 6.94 33.62 7.65
CA ALA A 4 7.76 34.14 8.73
C ALA A 4 7.08 35.34 9.41
N ASP A 5 7.39 35.56 10.70
CA ASP A 5 6.94 36.72 11.43
C ASP A 5 7.74 37.99 11.02
N ALA A 6 7.39 39.15 11.60
CA ALA A 6 8.06 40.41 11.34
C ALA A 6 9.57 40.42 11.78
N HIS A 7 10.01 39.38 12.51
CA HIS A 7 11.37 39.20 12.99
C HIS A 7 12.12 38.11 12.25
N GLY A 8 11.54 37.59 11.14
CA GLY A 8 12.13 36.52 10.30
C GLY A 8 12.12 35.12 10.91
N ARG A 9 11.35 34.88 11.98
CA ARG A 9 11.17 33.52 12.53
C ARG A 9 10.17 32.74 11.72
N ALA A 10 10.52 31.49 11.35
CA ALA A 10 9.63 30.60 10.64
C ALA A 10 8.38 30.33 11.48
N LEU A 11 7.20 30.71 10.97
CA LEU A 11 5.89 30.45 11.59
C LEU A 11 5.29 29.14 11.13
N GLY A 12 5.74 28.62 9.99
CA GLY A 12 5.24 27.37 9.42
C GLY A 12 5.50 27.25 7.93
N ILE A 13 4.94 26.19 7.36
CA ILE A 13 5.01 25.90 5.92
C ILE A 13 3.58 25.93 5.38
N GLU A 14 3.33 26.77 4.40
CA GLU A 14 2.08 26.77 3.64
C GLU A 14 2.22 25.80 2.47
N LEU A 15 1.34 24.78 2.41
CA LEU A 15 1.25 23.84 1.32
C LEU A 15 -0.02 24.11 0.51
N ILE A 16 0.15 24.44 -0.75
CA ILE A 16 -0.95 24.61 -1.69
C ILE A 16 -1.07 23.31 -2.47
N LEU A 17 -2.18 22.60 -2.28
CA LEU A 17 -2.48 21.37 -3.03
C LEU A 17 -3.23 21.74 -4.31
N PRO A 18 -2.80 21.24 -5.48
CA PRO A 18 -3.54 21.45 -6.72
C PRO A 18 -4.90 20.74 -6.66
N ASP A 19 -5.91 21.30 -7.35
CA ASP A 19 -7.29 20.82 -7.33
C ASP A 19 -7.42 19.34 -7.69
N TRP A 20 -6.66 18.88 -8.69
CA TRP A 20 -6.67 17.47 -9.10
C TRP A 20 -6.25 16.52 -7.98
N PHE A 21 -5.29 16.95 -7.14
CA PHE A 21 -4.83 16.15 -6.00
C PHE A 21 -5.92 16.12 -4.91
N TYR A 22 -6.52 17.28 -4.62
CA TYR A 22 -7.60 17.39 -3.65
C TYR A 22 -8.80 16.53 -4.04
N VAL A 23 -9.24 16.62 -5.30
CA VAL A 23 -10.32 15.79 -5.84
C VAL A 23 -9.96 14.31 -5.77
N GLY A 24 -8.72 13.94 -6.10
CA GLY A 24 -8.23 12.56 -6.01
C GLY A 24 -8.24 11.99 -4.59
N VAL A 25 -7.95 12.81 -3.58
CA VAL A 25 -8.02 12.37 -2.16
C VAL A 25 -9.46 12.18 -1.68
N LEU A 26 -10.42 12.93 -2.25
CA LEU A 26 -11.83 12.80 -1.94
C LEU A 26 -12.51 11.59 -2.62
N ASP A 27 -11.86 11.02 -3.63
CA ASP A 27 -12.35 9.82 -4.31
C ASP A 27 -11.84 8.57 -3.60
N ASP A 28 -12.72 7.88 -2.89
CA ASP A 28 -12.39 6.64 -2.17
C ASP A 28 -11.79 5.55 -3.06
N ALA A 29 -12.08 5.60 -4.38
CA ALA A 29 -11.52 4.64 -5.34
C ALA A 29 -10.03 4.88 -5.62
N LEU A 30 -9.54 6.10 -5.40
CA LEU A 30 -8.15 6.50 -5.63
C LEU A 30 -7.30 6.47 -4.35
N VAL A 31 -7.93 6.31 -3.18
CA VAL A 31 -7.24 6.29 -1.87
C VAL A 31 -7.03 4.85 -1.41
N LEU A 32 -5.76 4.51 -1.13
CA LEU A 32 -5.40 3.24 -0.54
C LEU A 32 -5.33 3.38 0.99
N THR A 33 -6.28 2.75 1.69
CA THR A 33 -6.23 2.66 3.16
C THR A 33 -5.08 1.76 3.59
N ILE A 34 -4.20 2.28 4.44
CA ILE A 34 -3.01 1.60 4.94
C ILE A 34 -3.19 1.29 6.43
N ASP A 35 -2.89 0.04 6.83
CA ASP A 35 -2.86 -0.35 8.24
C ASP A 35 -1.76 0.41 8.98
N ARG A 36 -2.02 0.76 10.25
CA ARG A 36 -1.04 1.44 11.10
C ARG A 36 0.23 0.62 11.29
N ALA A 37 0.13 -0.71 11.34
CA ALA A 37 1.27 -1.60 11.46
C ALA A 37 2.23 -1.54 10.25
N TYR A 38 1.80 -1.01 9.10
CA TYR A 38 2.68 -0.75 7.97
C TYR A 38 3.89 0.12 8.34
N PHE A 39 3.72 1.08 9.24
CA PHE A 39 4.81 1.98 9.63
C PHE A 39 5.90 1.30 10.46
N ALA A 40 5.62 0.10 10.99
CA ALA A 40 6.61 -0.74 11.66
C ALA A 40 7.48 -1.56 10.69
N LEU A 41 7.10 -1.66 9.41
CA LEU A 41 7.92 -2.32 8.40
C LEU A 41 9.21 -1.53 8.19
N THR A 42 10.35 -2.20 8.23
CA THR A 42 11.68 -1.57 8.11
C THR A 42 12.27 -1.65 6.71
N GLY A 43 11.95 -2.71 5.96
CA GLY A 43 12.48 -2.96 4.62
C GLY A 43 11.75 -2.19 3.52
N GLY A 44 12.49 -1.60 2.58
CA GLY A 44 11.90 -0.92 1.42
C GLY A 44 11.06 -1.86 0.54
N LEU A 45 11.54 -3.09 0.32
CA LEU A 45 10.81 -4.12 -0.43
C LEU A 45 9.53 -4.55 0.30
N GLU A 46 9.57 -4.70 1.63
CA GLU A 46 8.39 -5.03 2.44
C GLU A 46 7.30 -3.95 2.33
N ARG A 47 7.70 -2.68 2.45
CA ARG A 47 6.79 -1.53 2.33
C ARG A 47 6.18 -1.42 0.93
N TRP A 48 7.00 -1.66 -0.11
CA TRP A 48 6.51 -1.69 -1.47
C TRP A 48 5.54 -2.86 -1.68
N LEU A 49 5.93 -4.06 -1.25
CA LEU A 49 5.12 -5.28 -1.39
C LEU A 49 3.77 -5.14 -0.67
N TYR A 50 3.76 -4.61 0.56
CA TYR A 50 2.52 -4.35 1.30
C TYR A 50 1.55 -3.49 0.49
N ARG A 51 2.02 -2.35 -0.06
CA ARG A 51 1.16 -1.46 -0.85
C ARG A 51 0.67 -2.14 -2.13
N HIS A 52 1.52 -2.93 -2.76
CA HIS A 52 1.17 -3.69 -3.96
C HIS A 52 0.10 -4.75 -3.66
N VAL A 53 0.31 -5.55 -2.62
CA VAL A 53 -0.65 -6.55 -2.14
C VAL A 53 -1.97 -5.89 -1.72
N ARG A 54 -1.90 -4.80 -0.97
CA ARG A 54 -3.09 -4.06 -0.51
C ARG A 54 -3.91 -3.50 -1.66
N LYS A 55 -3.25 -2.97 -2.69
CA LYS A 55 -3.91 -2.44 -3.88
C LYS A 55 -4.69 -3.53 -4.62
N HIS A 56 -4.13 -4.71 -4.74
CA HIS A 56 -4.71 -5.82 -5.51
C HIS A 56 -5.61 -6.73 -4.66
N GLY A 57 -5.33 -6.86 -3.37
CA GLY A 57 -6.04 -7.74 -2.43
C GLY A 57 -7.21 -7.11 -1.69
N GLY A 58 -7.39 -5.78 -1.79
CA GLY A 58 -8.37 -5.05 -0.97
C GLY A 58 -9.85 -5.44 -1.17
N SER A 59 -10.18 -6.19 -2.21
CA SER A 59 -11.53 -6.72 -2.48
C SER A 59 -11.51 -8.21 -2.81
N GLN A 60 -10.37 -8.89 -2.66
CA GLN A 60 -10.20 -10.30 -3.01
C GLN A 60 -10.24 -11.17 -1.75
N GLU A 61 -11.39 -11.76 -1.48
CA GLU A 61 -11.59 -12.64 -0.33
C GLU A 61 -10.71 -13.90 -0.39
N TYR A 62 -10.41 -14.37 -1.61
CA TYR A 62 -9.62 -15.58 -1.86
C TYR A 62 -8.12 -15.32 -2.08
N GLY A 63 -7.71 -14.05 -2.06
CA GLY A 63 -6.34 -13.65 -2.34
C GLY A 63 -6.02 -13.55 -3.84
N TRP A 64 -4.74 -13.40 -4.14
CA TRP A 64 -4.24 -13.28 -5.52
C TRP A 64 -2.82 -13.80 -5.62
N SER A 65 -2.33 -14.01 -6.83
CA SER A 65 -0.97 -14.46 -7.05
C SER A 65 -0.24 -13.67 -8.15
N PHE A 66 1.07 -13.50 -7.97
CA PHE A 66 1.94 -12.78 -8.91
C PHE A 66 3.20 -13.58 -9.25
N ASP A 67 3.60 -13.57 -10.51
CA ASP A 67 4.91 -14.09 -10.91
C ASP A 67 6.04 -13.24 -10.33
N PHE A 68 7.14 -13.86 -9.93
CA PHE A 68 8.30 -13.16 -9.36
C PHE A 68 8.94 -12.17 -10.35
N ALA A 69 9.02 -12.53 -11.64
CA ALA A 69 9.53 -11.63 -12.67
C ALA A 69 8.64 -10.38 -12.83
N TYR A 70 7.32 -10.55 -12.76
CA TYR A 70 6.38 -9.43 -12.77
C TYR A 70 6.58 -8.51 -11.57
N LEU A 71 6.68 -9.09 -10.36
CA LEU A 71 6.91 -8.31 -9.13
C LEU A 71 8.24 -7.56 -9.18
N HIS A 72 9.31 -8.20 -9.66
CA HIS A 72 10.61 -7.58 -9.83
C HIS A 72 10.53 -6.37 -10.76
N ALA A 73 9.94 -6.52 -11.94
CA ALA A 73 9.77 -5.43 -12.89
C ALA A 73 8.93 -4.27 -12.32
N LYS A 74 7.89 -4.58 -11.53
CA LYS A 74 7.01 -3.57 -10.91
C LYS A 74 7.61 -2.90 -9.68
N SER A 75 8.55 -3.54 -9.00
CA SER A 75 9.21 -2.97 -7.83
C SER A 75 10.14 -1.80 -8.17
N GLY A 76 10.60 -1.73 -9.43
CA GLY A 76 11.60 -0.76 -9.86
C GLY A 76 12.99 -1.02 -9.26
N GLY A 77 13.19 -2.19 -8.64
CA GLY A 77 14.47 -2.58 -8.06
C GLY A 77 15.54 -2.79 -9.13
N LEU A 78 16.74 -2.24 -8.89
CA LEU A 78 17.88 -2.38 -9.79
C LEU A 78 18.67 -3.68 -9.55
N SER A 79 18.39 -4.40 -8.47
CA SER A 79 19.05 -5.66 -8.14
C SER A 79 18.67 -6.75 -9.16
N PRO A 80 19.59 -7.70 -9.47
CA PRO A 80 19.25 -8.85 -10.30
C PRO A 80 18.06 -9.65 -9.75
N LEU A 81 17.24 -10.24 -10.64
CA LEU A 81 16.07 -11.02 -10.26
C LEU A 81 16.36 -12.09 -9.19
N LYS A 82 17.52 -12.75 -9.25
CA LYS A 82 17.90 -13.77 -8.25
C LYS A 82 17.99 -13.22 -6.83
N HIS A 83 18.49 -11.99 -6.67
CA HIS A 83 18.57 -11.32 -5.35
C HIS A 83 17.18 -10.92 -4.88
N PHE A 84 16.38 -10.35 -5.77
CA PHE A 84 14.97 -10.03 -5.48
C PHE A 84 14.19 -11.27 -5.01
N VAL A 85 14.36 -12.42 -5.70
CA VAL A 85 13.72 -13.68 -5.33
C VAL A 85 14.19 -14.17 -3.95
N TYR A 86 15.47 -14.02 -3.65
CA TYR A 86 16.01 -14.35 -2.32
C TYR A 86 15.36 -13.52 -1.22
N ASP A 87 15.32 -12.20 -1.40
CA ASP A 87 14.72 -11.26 -0.46
C ASP A 87 13.21 -11.53 -0.30
N LEU A 88 12.52 -11.82 -1.41
CA LEU A 88 11.10 -12.15 -1.40
C LEU A 88 10.80 -13.44 -0.61
N ARG A 89 11.66 -14.47 -0.75
CA ARG A 89 11.54 -15.72 0.03
C ARG A 89 11.75 -15.46 1.52
N ASP A 90 12.68 -14.57 1.88
CA ASP A 90 12.89 -14.17 3.27
C ASP A 90 11.67 -13.44 3.84
N ILE A 91 11.06 -12.55 3.08
CA ILE A 91 9.82 -11.87 3.45
C ILE A 91 8.70 -12.90 3.67
N VAL A 92 8.52 -13.85 2.75
CA VAL A 92 7.52 -14.91 2.90
C VAL A 92 7.77 -15.75 4.15
N ARG A 93 9.02 -16.07 4.45
CA ARG A 93 9.37 -16.84 5.67
C ARG A 93 9.04 -16.07 6.95
N ARG A 94 9.29 -14.78 7.00
CA ARG A 94 9.08 -13.92 8.18
C ARG A 94 7.63 -13.43 8.35
N GLN A 95 6.82 -13.45 7.30
CA GLN A 95 5.43 -12.98 7.30
C GLN A 95 5.25 -11.57 7.90
N PRO A 96 6.02 -10.54 7.48
CA PRO A 96 5.96 -9.23 8.12
C PRO A 96 4.76 -8.38 7.71
N LEU A 97 4.04 -8.75 6.63
CA LEU A 97 2.96 -7.93 6.07
C LEU A 97 1.71 -7.97 6.95
N PRO A 98 1.29 -6.84 7.54
CA PRO A 98 0.10 -6.82 8.37
C PRO A 98 -1.15 -7.14 7.55
N GLY A 99 -1.99 -8.02 8.08
CA GLY A 99 -3.27 -8.40 7.47
C GLY A 99 -3.19 -9.34 6.28
N TYR A 100 -2.01 -9.89 5.97
CA TYR A 100 -1.83 -10.81 4.84
C TYR A 100 -0.94 -11.99 5.18
N ASN A 101 -1.35 -13.16 4.70
CA ASN A 101 -0.55 -14.37 4.70
C ASN A 101 0.07 -14.55 3.31
N LEU A 102 1.37 -14.76 3.26
CA LEU A 102 2.14 -14.95 2.04
C LEU A 102 2.54 -16.42 1.88
N ALA A 103 2.50 -16.91 0.65
CA ALA A 103 3.00 -18.24 0.29
C ALA A 103 3.73 -18.19 -1.05
N ILE A 104 4.60 -19.17 -1.28
CA ILE A 104 5.22 -19.38 -2.59
C ILE A 104 4.61 -20.65 -3.16
N GLU A 105 3.94 -20.51 -4.29
CA GLU A 105 3.39 -21.61 -5.03
C GLU A 105 4.15 -21.82 -6.34
N ARG A 106 4.18 -23.06 -6.78
CA ARG A 106 4.77 -23.41 -8.07
C ARG A 106 3.66 -23.70 -9.06
N SER A 107 3.62 -22.92 -10.14
CA SER A 107 2.68 -23.17 -11.24
C SER A 107 2.94 -24.51 -11.91
N ILE A 108 1.94 -25.04 -12.62
CA ILE A 108 2.06 -26.24 -13.46
C ILE A 108 3.22 -26.13 -14.46
N SER A 109 3.54 -24.92 -14.93
CA SER A 109 4.69 -24.62 -15.80
C SER A 109 6.04 -24.58 -15.06
N GLY A 110 6.08 -24.88 -13.75
CA GLY A 110 7.29 -24.85 -12.91
C GLY A 110 7.73 -23.47 -12.47
N LYS A 111 7.03 -22.39 -12.86
CA LYS A 111 7.33 -21.01 -12.41
C LYS A 111 6.84 -20.78 -10.99
N GLU A 112 7.68 -20.15 -10.18
CA GLU A 112 7.30 -19.76 -8.83
C GLU A 112 6.49 -18.46 -8.85
N ARG A 113 5.49 -18.41 -7.99
CA ARG A 113 4.57 -17.29 -7.82
C ARG A 113 4.45 -16.94 -6.34
N LEU A 114 4.29 -15.67 -6.06
CA LEU A 114 3.89 -15.22 -4.74
C LEU A 114 2.37 -15.23 -4.66
N ASP A 115 1.86 -16.06 -3.78
CA ASP A 115 0.46 -16.06 -3.37
C ASP A 115 0.29 -15.23 -2.12
N PHE A 116 -0.81 -14.49 -2.03
CA PHE A 116 -1.19 -13.82 -0.81
C PHE A 116 -2.70 -13.96 -0.57
N LYS A 117 -3.07 -14.06 0.70
CA LYS A 117 -4.45 -14.13 1.15
C LYS A 117 -4.66 -13.15 2.29
N PRO A 118 -5.81 -12.45 2.37
CA PRO A 118 -6.14 -11.69 3.56
C PRO A 118 -6.09 -12.60 4.80
N SER A 119 -5.47 -12.13 5.85
CA SER A 119 -5.55 -12.79 7.15
C SER A 119 -6.95 -12.59 7.72
N SER A 120 -7.53 -13.62 8.36
CA SER A 120 -8.84 -13.52 9.02
C SER A 120 -8.90 -12.48 10.16
N ILE A 121 -7.77 -11.88 10.49
CA ILE A 121 -7.58 -10.92 11.58
C ILE A 121 -7.44 -9.47 11.08
N ASP A 122 -7.54 -9.21 9.75
CA ASP A 122 -7.42 -7.83 9.25
C ASP A 122 -8.70 -7.03 9.51
N PRO A 123 -8.72 -6.13 10.52
CA PRO A 123 -9.89 -5.30 10.81
C PRO A 123 -10.19 -4.28 9.71
N LEU A 124 -9.21 -3.97 8.83
CA LEU A 124 -9.39 -3.04 7.71
C LEU A 124 -9.95 -3.71 6.46
N ALA A 125 -9.74 -5.02 6.28
CA ALA A 125 -10.37 -5.77 5.19
C ALA A 125 -11.89 -5.91 5.39
N GLN A 126 -12.35 -5.84 6.64
CA GLN A 126 -13.76 -5.95 7.01
C GLN A 126 -14.45 -4.60 7.22
N ALA A 127 -13.71 -3.49 7.27
CA ALA A 127 -14.31 -2.19 7.45
C ALA A 127 -15.12 -1.81 6.19
N PRO A 128 -16.45 -1.54 6.31
CA PRO A 128 -17.21 -1.04 5.18
C PRO A 128 -16.57 0.28 4.73
N ARG A 129 -16.33 0.42 3.43
CA ARG A 129 -15.82 1.67 2.84
C ARG A 129 -16.77 2.81 3.25
N ARG A 130 -16.37 3.57 4.24
CA ARG A 130 -17.15 4.70 4.77
C ARG A 130 -17.25 5.74 3.66
N ARG A 131 -18.44 5.87 3.06
CA ARG A 131 -18.71 6.93 2.07
C ARG A 131 -18.59 8.28 2.78
N LEU A 132 -17.51 9.00 2.53
CA LEU A 132 -17.27 10.37 3.01
C LEU A 132 -18.28 11.40 2.41
N ARG A 133 -19.24 10.96 1.60
CA ARG A 133 -20.18 11.82 0.89
C ARG A 133 -21.16 12.60 1.76
N ALA A 134 -21.26 12.35 3.06
CA ALA A 134 -22.35 12.91 3.89
C ALA A 134 -22.04 14.27 4.56
N ARG A 135 -20.81 14.81 4.47
CA ARG A 135 -20.46 16.04 5.20
C ARG A 135 -20.27 17.32 4.37
N LEU A 136 -20.26 17.22 3.05
CA LEU A 136 -20.08 18.42 2.20
C LEU A 136 -21.40 18.95 1.58
N ALA A 137 -22.54 18.35 1.88
CA ALA A 137 -23.85 18.81 1.39
C ALA A 137 -24.63 19.68 2.41
N GLY A 138 -24.02 20.03 3.54
CA GLY A 138 -24.70 20.67 4.67
C GLY A 138 -24.37 22.13 4.96
N ASP A 139 -23.49 22.79 4.17
CA ASP A 139 -23.16 24.20 4.43
C ASP A 139 -23.31 25.04 3.16
N LYS A 140 -24.56 25.23 2.77
CA LYS A 140 -25.00 26.37 1.95
C LYS A 140 -26.27 26.91 2.60
N LEU A 141 -26.09 27.84 3.52
CA LEU A 141 -27.04 28.91 3.86
C LEU A 141 -26.24 30.20 4.07
#